data_65e7dfadea09f09bba4dc5defff9399e
#
_entry.id   65e7dfadea09f09bba4dc5defff9399e
#
_cell.length_a   1.000
_cell.length_b   1.000
_cell.length_c   1.000
_cell.angle_alpha   90.00
_cell.angle_beta   90.00
_cell.angle_gamma   90.00
#
_symmetry.space_group_name_H-M   'P 1'
#
loop_
_entity.id
_entity.type
_entity.pdbx_description
1 polymer ?
#
loop_
_entity_poly.entity_id
_entity_poly.type
_entity_poly.pdbx_seq_one_letter_code
_entity_poly.pdbx_strand_id
1 'polypeptide(L)'
;MRNNVDRSRITFTELAFLLLGMLLLLALARIATGQSGAPGAKGLQAHAQVQQPLYREYRGVHLGMTATEVRAKLGEPAMKSDEQDFYIVSVNETAQIAYNAAKRVMTISADFTGGVGAPDYKNVVGEGLLEKPDGSLFRMVMYDSERFWVSYNKSATTVPMVTITIGAYK
;
A
#
# COMPACT_ATOMS: atom_id res chain seq x y z
N MET A 1 41.07 -0.71 28.45
CA MET A 1 40.49 0.05 27.32
C MET A 1 39.09 -0.52 27.07
N ARG A 2 38.05 0.21 27.42
CA ARG A 2 36.65 -0.20 27.26
C ARG A 2 36.11 0.56 26.04
N ASN A 3 35.77 -0.15 24.98
CA ASN A 3 35.12 0.42 23.81
C ASN A 3 33.63 0.65 24.16
N ASN A 4 33.25 1.90 24.29
CA ASN A 4 31.87 2.34 24.34
C ASN A 4 31.31 2.23 22.92
N VAL A 5 30.41 1.30 22.68
CA VAL A 5 29.56 1.27 21.48
C VAL A 5 28.42 2.23 21.74
N ASP A 6 28.51 3.38 21.10
CA ASP A 6 27.45 4.39 21.08
C ASP A 6 26.23 3.82 20.33
N ARG A 7 25.19 3.46 21.09
CA ARG A 7 23.89 3.09 20.53
C ARG A 7 23.15 4.40 20.20
N SER A 8 23.31 4.89 18.97
CA SER A 8 22.50 5.97 18.46
C SER A 8 21.01 5.55 18.54
N ARG A 9 20.33 6.13 19.51
CA ARG A 9 18.86 6.05 19.64
C ARG A 9 18.27 6.87 18.50
N ILE A 10 17.72 6.18 17.50
CA ILE A 10 16.87 6.83 16.51
C ILE A 10 15.68 7.41 17.26
N THR A 11 15.61 8.71 17.34
CA THR A 11 14.53 9.42 18.02
C THR A 11 13.25 9.34 17.18
N PHE A 12 12.12 9.22 17.85
CA PHE A 12 10.77 9.13 17.25
C PHE A 12 10.45 10.20 16.22
N THR A 13 11.16 11.31 16.24
CA THR A 13 11.03 12.44 15.32
C THR A 13 11.53 12.14 13.91
N GLU A 14 12.54 11.29 13.72
CA GLU A 14 13.06 10.97 12.38
C GLU A 14 12.19 9.97 11.64
N LEU A 15 11.50 9.09 12.37
CA LEU A 15 10.54 8.17 11.78
C LEU A 15 9.27 8.88 11.27
N ALA A 16 8.92 10.02 11.88
CA ALA A 16 7.77 10.84 11.48
C ALA A 16 7.98 11.56 10.14
N PHE A 17 9.22 11.91 9.78
CA PHE A 17 9.52 12.62 8.53
C PHE A 17 9.44 11.73 7.28
N LEU A 18 9.65 10.43 7.41
CA LEU A 18 9.46 9.48 6.29
C LEU A 18 7.98 9.26 5.97
N LEU A 19 7.07 9.47 6.91
CA LEU A 19 5.63 9.34 6.72
C LEU A 19 4.97 10.61 6.16
N LEU A 20 5.61 11.79 6.27
CA LEU A 20 5.03 13.07 5.86
C LEU A 20 5.20 13.34 4.36
N GLY A 21 6.07 12.63 3.66
CA GLY A 21 6.30 12.81 2.21
C GLY A 21 5.17 12.30 1.32
N MET A 22 4.20 11.56 1.84
CA MET A 22 3.14 10.91 1.06
C MET A 22 1.78 11.66 1.07
N LEU A 23 1.68 12.81 1.77
CA LEU A 23 0.39 13.47 2.01
C LEU A 23 0.15 14.74 1.19
N LEU A 24 0.98 15.08 0.19
CA LEU A 24 0.87 16.36 -0.52
C LEU A 24 0.74 16.21 -2.04
N LEU A 25 -0.32 15.56 -2.53
CA LEU A 25 -0.73 15.64 -3.95
C LEU A 25 -2.25 15.42 -4.12
N LEU A 26 -3.04 16.30 -3.50
CA LEU A 26 -4.46 16.42 -3.78
C LEU A 26 -4.83 17.91 -3.90
N ALA A 27 -4.58 18.50 -5.05
CA ALA A 27 -5.35 19.66 -5.53
C ALA A 27 -5.03 19.97 -6.99
N LEU A 28 -6.09 20.22 -7.74
CA LEU A 28 -6.19 20.89 -9.03
C LEU A 28 -6.54 20.00 -10.23
N ALA A 29 -7.83 19.89 -10.47
CA ALA A 29 -8.40 19.98 -11.81
C ALA A 29 -9.86 20.41 -11.73
N ARG A 30 -10.13 21.66 -12.03
CA ARG A 30 -11.47 22.16 -12.41
C ARG A 30 -11.38 22.81 -13.77
N ILE A 31 -12.45 22.55 -14.54
CA ILE A 31 -13.06 23.36 -15.61
C ILE A 31 -12.50 23.18 -17.02
N ALA A 32 -13.34 22.59 -17.87
CA ALA A 32 -13.71 23.15 -19.17
C ALA A 32 -15.08 22.61 -19.60
N THR A 33 -16.08 23.45 -19.54
CA THR A 33 -17.38 23.29 -20.19
C THR A 33 -17.24 23.59 -21.69
N GLY A 34 -17.73 22.70 -22.54
CA GLY A 34 -17.85 22.94 -23.97
C GLY A 34 -18.91 22.04 -24.55
N GLN A 35 -20.13 22.59 -24.72
CA GLN A 35 -21.20 21.98 -25.50
C GLN A 35 -20.90 22.02 -26.99
N SER A 36 -21.14 20.92 -27.69
CA SER A 36 -21.67 20.94 -29.06
C SER A 36 -22.23 19.56 -29.41
N GLY A 37 -23.48 19.52 -29.76
CA GLY A 37 -24.23 18.34 -30.13
C GLY A 37 -23.90 17.82 -31.52
N ALA A 38 -24.04 16.53 -31.71
CA ALA A 38 -24.31 15.87 -32.97
C ALA A 38 -25.03 14.53 -32.72
N PRO A 39 -25.94 14.09 -33.59
CA PRO A 39 -26.88 13.03 -33.30
C PRO A 39 -26.34 11.67 -33.72
N GLY A 40 -26.67 10.65 -32.93
CA GLY A 40 -26.75 9.27 -33.41
C GLY A 40 -25.50 8.42 -33.30
N ALA A 41 -25.05 8.07 -32.11
CA ALA A 41 -24.27 6.88 -31.89
C ALA A 41 -25.10 5.91 -31.04
N LYS A 42 -25.56 4.84 -31.66
CA LYS A 42 -26.15 3.66 -31.04
C LYS A 42 -25.18 3.21 -29.95
N GLY A 43 -25.68 3.18 -28.71
CA GLY A 43 -24.90 2.88 -27.51
C GLY A 43 -24.19 1.54 -27.61
N LEU A 44 -22.90 1.58 -27.75
CA LEU A 44 -22.02 0.59 -27.18
C LEU A 44 -22.02 0.90 -25.66
N GLN A 45 -22.96 0.30 -24.95
CA GLN A 45 -22.82 0.13 -23.51
C GLN A 45 -21.59 -0.75 -23.34
N ALA A 46 -20.43 -0.12 -23.20
CA ALA A 46 -19.29 -0.77 -22.59
C ALA A 46 -19.75 -1.13 -21.19
N HIS A 47 -20.15 -2.38 -21.00
CA HIS A 47 -20.26 -2.95 -19.68
C HIS A 47 -18.89 -2.74 -19.04
N ALA A 48 -18.78 -1.78 -18.16
CA ALA A 48 -17.63 -1.65 -17.31
C ALA A 48 -17.52 -3.00 -16.58
N GLN A 49 -16.61 -3.85 -17.03
CA GLN A 49 -16.31 -5.09 -16.33
C GLN A 49 -15.84 -4.66 -14.96
N VAL A 50 -16.61 -5.01 -13.94
CA VAL A 50 -16.22 -4.82 -12.55
C VAL A 50 -14.92 -5.61 -12.37
N GLN A 51 -13.82 -4.90 -12.35
CA GLN A 51 -12.51 -5.51 -12.20
C GLN A 51 -12.45 -6.16 -10.82
N GLN A 52 -12.38 -7.48 -10.80
CA GLN A 52 -12.25 -8.19 -9.54
C GLN A 52 -10.84 -7.99 -8.97
N PRO A 53 -10.72 -7.72 -7.67
CA PRO A 53 -9.43 -7.57 -7.02
C PRO A 53 -8.59 -8.84 -7.11
N LEU A 54 -7.34 -8.69 -7.57
CA LEU A 54 -6.36 -9.77 -7.66
C LEU A 54 -5.69 -10.05 -6.30
N TYR A 55 -5.58 -9.02 -5.46
CA TYR A 55 -4.89 -9.07 -4.18
C TYR A 55 -5.75 -8.43 -3.09
N ARG A 56 -6.25 -9.24 -2.15
CA ARG A 56 -7.21 -8.80 -1.11
C ARG A 56 -6.68 -8.95 0.30
N GLU A 57 -5.62 -9.71 0.45
CA GLU A 57 -5.10 -10.10 1.76
C GLU A 57 -3.59 -10.27 1.72
N TYR A 58 -2.98 -10.18 2.88
CA TYR A 58 -1.59 -10.50 3.12
C TYR A 58 -1.52 -11.55 4.23
N ARG A 59 -1.01 -12.75 3.92
CA ARG A 59 -0.89 -13.88 4.86
C ARG A 59 -2.18 -14.17 5.63
N GLY A 60 -3.34 -14.07 4.96
CA GLY A 60 -4.66 -14.25 5.54
C GLY A 60 -5.18 -13.06 6.34
N VAL A 61 -4.45 -11.94 6.40
CA VAL A 61 -4.91 -10.68 6.99
C VAL A 61 -5.57 -9.84 5.90
N HIS A 62 -6.79 -9.37 6.15
CA HIS A 62 -7.55 -8.52 5.25
C HIS A 62 -8.11 -7.29 5.98
N LEU A 63 -8.56 -6.30 5.23
CA LEU A 63 -9.19 -5.09 5.77
C LEU A 63 -10.39 -5.44 6.66
N GLY A 64 -10.59 -4.66 7.71
CA GLY A 64 -11.70 -4.82 8.65
C GLY A 64 -11.47 -5.84 9.77
N MET A 65 -10.42 -6.67 9.72
CA MET A 65 -10.05 -7.55 10.84
C MET A 65 -9.72 -6.74 12.09
N THR A 66 -9.97 -7.32 13.26
CA THR A 66 -9.53 -6.78 14.55
C THR A 66 -8.04 -7.05 14.77
N ALA A 67 -7.38 -6.27 15.64
CA ALA A 67 -5.99 -6.49 16.01
C ALA A 67 -5.76 -7.90 16.62
N THR A 68 -6.75 -8.44 17.33
CA THR A 68 -6.68 -9.80 17.89
C THR A 68 -6.66 -10.87 16.81
N GLU A 69 -7.51 -10.73 15.77
CA GLU A 69 -7.54 -11.65 14.63
C GLU A 69 -6.24 -11.58 13.82
N VAL A 70 -5.68 -10.38 13.65
CA VAL A 70 -4.38 -10.18 12.99
C VAL A 70 -3.28 -10.92 13.73
N ARG A 71 -3.17 -10.73 15.05
CA ARG A 71 -2.16 -11.38 15.88
C ARG A 71 -2.34 -12.90 15.95
N ALA A 72 -3.57 -13.40 15.87
CA ALA A 72 -3.82 -14.84 15.75
C ALA A 72 -3.26 -15.44 14.45
N LYS A 73 -3.16 -14.64 13.36
CA LYS A 73 -2.62 -15.07 12.07
C LYS A 73 -1.11 -14.86 11.92
N LEU A 74 -0.61 -13.69 12.34
CA LEU A 74 0.80 -13.30 12.12
C LEU A 74 1.69 -13.55 13.34
N GLY A 75 1.11 -13.87 14.51
CA GLY A 75 1.82 -13.96 15.77
C GLY A 75 1.97 -12.60 16.47
N GLU A 76 2.86 -12.52 17.46
CA GLU A 76 3.13 -11.27 18.16
C GLU A 76 3.95 -10.33 17.29
N PRO A 77 3.55 -9.05 17.19
CA PRO A 77 4.30 -8.05 16.43
C PRO A 77 5.61 -7.67 17.14
N ALA A 78 6.63 -7.30 16.37
CA ALA A 78 7.90 -6.78 16.88
C ALA A 78 7.72 -5.42 17.57
N MET A 79 6.77 -4.59 17.07
CA MET A 79 6.32 -3.37 17.73
C MET A 79 4.80 -3.28 17.67
N LYS A 80 4.21 -2.85 18.78
CA LYS A 80 2.77 -2.82 19.00
C LYS A 80 2.34 -1.46 19.52
N SER A 81 1.30 -0.91 18.91
CA SER A 81 0.62 0.29 19.41
C SER A 81 -0.89 0.16 19.25
N ASP A 82 -1.60 1.19 19.70
CA ASP A 82 -3.04 1.30 19.50
C ASP A 82 -3.45 1.57 18.05
N GLU A 83 -2.54 2.09 17.26
CA GLU A 83 -2.79 2.53 15.89
C GLU A 83 -2.21 1.58 14.86
N GLN A 84 -1.17 0.82 15.22
CA GLN A 84 -0.50 -0.07 14.30
C GLN A 84 0.29 -1.19 15.00
N ASP A 85 0.45 -2.29 14.28
CA ASP A 85 1.39 -3.37 14.59
C ASP A 85 2.45 -3.45 13.48
N PHE A 86 3.71 -3.64 13.87
CA PHE A 86 4.82 -3.87 12.96
C PHE A 86 5.39 -5.26 13.15
N TYR A 87 5.57 -5.98 12.05
CA TYR A 87 6.06 -7.35 12.01
C TYR A 87 7.37 -7.45 11.25
N ILE A 88 8.33 -8.18 11.81
CA ILE A 88 9.51 -8.68 11.09
C ILE A 88 9.22 -10.13 10.75
N VAL A 89 8.83 -10.37 9.50
CA VAL A 89 8.42 -11.70 9.03
C VAL A 89 9.64 -12.55 8.67
N SER A 90 10.63 -11.91 8.05
CA SER A 90 11.91 -12.52 7.71
C SER A 90 13.00 -11.44 7.59
N VAL A 91 14.23 -11.84 7.26
CA VAL A 91 15.32 -10.89 7.00
C VAL A 91 15.05 -9.97 5.81
N ASN A 92 14.16 -10.37 4.89
CA ASN A 92 13.83 -9.60 3.70
C ASN A 92 12.37 -9.13 3.67
N GLU A 93 11.56 -9.46 4.67
CA GLU A 93 10.13 -9.18 4.65
C GLU A 93 9.67 -8.56 5.98
N THR A 94 9.06 -7.39 5.89
CA THR A 94 8.39 -6.73 7.02
C THR A 94 6.95 -6.41 6.66
N ALA A 95 6.09 -6.24 7.66
CA ALA A 95 4.72 -5.81 7.43
C ALA A 95 4.27 -4.81 8.50
N GLN A 96 3.48 -3.84 8.07
CA GLN A 96 2.84 -2.86 8.93
C GLN A 96 1.33 -2.94 8.75
N ILE A 97 0.62 -3.13 9.86
CA ILE A 97 -0.84 -3.21 9.89
C ILE A 97 -1.35 -2.01 10.66
N ALA A 98 -2.04 -1.10 9.98
CA ALA A 98 -2.63 0.07 10.61
C ALA A 98 -4.12 -0.14 10.89
N TYR A 99 -4.57 0.39 12.02
CA TYR A 99 -5.93 0.27 12.52
C TYR A 99 -6.64 1.62 12.55
N ASN A 100 -7.94 1.60 12.33
CA ASN A 100 -8.79 2.76 12.53
C ASN A 100 -9.17 2.93 14.03
N ALA A 101 -9.94 3.98 14.35
CA ALA A 101 -10.40 4.24 15.71
C ALA A 101 -11.24 3.08 16.32
N ALA A 102 -11.88 2.26 15.48
CA ALA A 102 -12.60 1.06 15.92
C ALA A 102 -11.70 -0.17 16.05
N LYS A 103 -10.37 0.00 16.02
CA LYS A 103 -9.34 -1.06 16.11
C LYS A 103 -9.49 -2.13 15.03
N ARG A 104 -9.93 -1.72 13.83
CA ARG A 104 -10.02 -2.59 12.66
C ARG A 104 -8.97 -2.20 11.63
N VAL A 105 -8.40 -3.19 10.97
CA VAL A 105 -7.41 -3.02 9.90
C VAL A 105 -7.97 -2.07 8.83
N MET A 106 -7.27 -0.97 8.60
CA MET A 106 -7.55 -0.02 7.54
C MET A 106 -6.46 0.00 6.47
N THR A 107 -5.24 -0.41 6.82
CA THR A 107 -4.13 -0.48 5.86
C THR A 107 -3.22 -1.66 6.22
N ILE A 108 -2.78 -2.36 5.19
CA ILE A 108 -1.78 -3.43 5.26
C ILE A 108 -0.68 -3.03 4.29
N SER A 109 0.56 -2.88 4.76
CA SER A 109 1.73 -2.63 3.93
C SER A 109 2.76 -3.72 4.16
N ALA A 110 3.21 -4.37 3.10
CA ALA A 110 4.26 -5.38 3.15
C ALA A 110 5.46 -4.92 2.31
N ASP A 111 6.64 -4.94 2.91
CA ASP A 111 7.90 -4.55 2.28
C ASP A 111 8.79 -5.77 2.08
N PHE A 112 9.36 -5.88 0.87
CA PHE A 112 10.23 -6.97 0.45
C PHE A 112 11.57 -6.40 -0.02
N THR A 113 12.58 -6.52 0.82
CA THR A 113 13.95 -6.06 0.52
C THR A 113 14.56 -6.94 -0.57
N GLY A 114 15.16 -6.32 -1.58
CA GLY A 114 15.69 -7.01 -2.77
C GLY A 114 14.60 -7.60 -3.67
N GLY A 115 13.32 -7.35 -3.36
CA GLY A 115 12.19 -8.00 -4.04
C GLY A 115 12.06 -9.49 -3.73
N VAL A 116 12.84 -10.00 -2.78
CA VAL A 116 12.86 -11.43 -2.42
C VAL A 116 11.55 -11.83 -1.74
N GLY A 117 10.85 -12.79 -2.32
CA GLY A 117 9.55 -13.27 -1.82
C GLY A 117 8.35 -12.38 -2.18
N ALA A 118 8.57 -11.24 -2.85
CA ALA A 118 7.47 -10.40 -3.31
C ALA A 118 6.62 -11.14 -4.36
N PRO A 119 5.29 -11.07 -4.29
CA PRO A 119 4.42 -11.54 -5.36
C PRO A 119 4.71 -10.79 -6.66
N ASP A 120 4.52 -11.47 -7.80
CA ASP A 120 4.56 -10.81 -9.11
C ASP A 120 3.51 -9.70 -9.19
N TYR A 121 3.89 -8.53 -9.70
CA TYR A 121 3.00 -7.37 -9.77
C TYR A 121 1.69 -7.65 -10.53
N LYS A 122 1.74 -8.55 -11.53
CA LYS A 122 0.55 -8.93 -12.29
C LYS A 122 -0.50 -9.60 -11.42
N ASN A 123 -0.06 -10.34 -10.40
CA ASN A 123 -0.94 -10.98 -9.42
C ASN A 123 -1.44 -10.02 -8.34
N VAL A 124 -0.87 -8.81 -8.25
CA VAL A 124 -1.22 -7.80 -7.26
C VAL A 124 -2.09 -6.70 -7.86
N VAL A 125 -1.60 -6.08 -8.94
CA VAL A 125 -2.24 -4.91 -9.57
C VAL A 125 -2.57 -5.10 -11.05
N GLY A 126 -2.31 -6.28 -11.62
CA GLY A 126 -2.49 -6.56 -13.03
C GLY A 126 -1.42 -5.91 -13.91
N GLU A 127 -1.67 -5.88 -15.22
CA GLU A 127 -0.74 -5.36 -16.22
C GLU A 127 -0.60 -3.82 -16.15
N GLY A 128 0.52 -3.31 -16.62
CA GLY A 128 0.74 -1.88 -16.86
C GLY A 128 1.33 -1.12 -15.66
N LEU A 129 2.49 -1.59 -15.12
CA LEU A 129 3.28 -0.75 -14.25
C LEU A 129 3.71 0.53 -14.96
N LEU A 130 3.66 1.64 -14.23
CA LEU A 130 4.15 2.95 -14.68
C LEU A 130 5.56 3.14 -14.15
N GLU A 131 6.49 3.46 -15.05
CA GLU A 131 7.83 3.89 -14.68
C GLU A 131 7.80 5.39 -14.38
N LYS A 132 8.31 5.76 -13.20
CA LYS A 132 8.46 7.14 -12.78
C LYS A 132 9.82 7.71 -13.26
N PRO A 133 10.00 9.05 -13.26
CA PRO A 133 11.25 9.69 -13.70
C PRO A 133 12.50 9.23 -12.94
N ASP A 134 12.35 8.74 -11.71
CA ASP A 134 13.42 8.17 -10.90
C ASP A 134 13.72 6.69 -11.20
N GLY A 135 13.03 6.10 -12.19
CA GLY A 135 13.15 4.69 -12.56
C GLY A 135 12.36 3.73 -11.66
N SER A 136 11.68 4.22 -10.62
CA SER A 136 10.80 3.38 -9.79
C SER A 136 9.56 2.98 -10.57
N LEU A 137 9.05 1.79 -10.26
CA LEU A 137 7.84 1.25 -10.87
C LEU A 137 6.67 1.38 -9.89
N PHE A 138 5.53 1.84 -10.38
CA PHE A 138 4.35 2.06 -9.55
C PHE A 138 3.06 1.74 -10.30
N ARG A 139 2.11 1.17 -9.58
CA ARG A 139 0.70 1.09 -9.99
C ARG A 139 -0.19 1.07 -8.77
N MET A 140 -1.33 1.73 -8.86
CA MET A 140 -2.43 1.63 -7.90
C MET A 140 -3.71 1.32 -8.64
N VAL A 141 -4.50 0.41 -8.10
CA VAL A 141 -5.82 0.02 -8.60
C VAL A 141 -6.86 0.30 -7.51
N MET A 142 -7.91 1.04 -7.90
CA MET A 142 -9.04 1.35 -7.04
C MET A 142 -10.17 0.36 -7.29
N TYR A 143 -10.76 -0.16 -6.23
CA TYR A 143 -11.91 -1.05 -6.27
C TYR A 143 -13.10 -0.37 -5.59
N ASP A 144 -13.74 0.51 -6.34
CA ASP A 144 -14.78 1.44 -5.82
C ASP A 144 -15.97 0.71 -5.22
N SER A 145 -16.42 -0.40 -5.84
CA SER A 145 -17.52 -1.22 -5.32
C SER A 145 -17.23 -1.83 -3.96
N GLU A 146 -15.96 -2.06 -3.64
CA GLU A 146 -15.51 -2.70 -2.40
C GLU A 146 -14.82 -1.70 -1.44
N ARG A 147 -14.67 -0.45 -1.88
CA ARG A 147 -14.12 0.68 -1.12
C ARG A 147 -12.71 0.44 -0.58
N PHE A 148 -11.84 -0.09 -1.43
CA PHE A 148 -10.42 -0.25 -1.11
C PHE A 148 -9.55 -0.07 -2.36
N TRP A 149 -8.26 0.05 -2.15
CA TRP A 149 -7.26 0.13 -3.20
C TRP A 149 -6.09 -0.80 -2.90
N VAL A 150 -5.37 -1.16 -3.95
CA VAL A 150 -4.14 -1.92 -3.87
C VAL A 150 -3.07 -1.19 -4.65
N SER A 151 -1.87 -1.04 -4.09
CA SER A 151 -0.73 -0.50 -4.81
C SER A 151 0.46 -1.44 -4.78
N TYR A 152 1.24 -1.35 -5.84
CA TYR A 152 2.54 -1.98 -5.99
C TYR A 152 3.57 -0.89 -6.29
N ASN A 153 4.65 -0.86 -5.54
CA ASN A 153 5.77 0.04 -5.75
C ASN A 153 7.07 -0.77 -5.73
N LYS A 154 7.98 -0.49 -6.68
CA LYS A 154 9.33 -1.05 -6.70
C LYS A 154 10.33 0.09 -6.86
N SER A 155 11.21 0.26 -5.89
CA SER A 155 12.24 1.31 -5.93
C SER A 155 13.31 1.01 -6.99
N ALA A 156 13.93 2.08 -7.53
CA ALA A 156 15.01 2.01 -8.54
C ALA A 156 16.41 1.94 -7.93
N THR A 157 16.54 1.47 -6.69
CA THR A 157 17.82 1.36 -5.98
C THR A 157 18.57 0.06 -6.35
N THR A 158 19.88 -0.02 -6.05
CA THR A 158 20.70 -1.21 -6.27
C THR A 158 20.14 -2.45 -5.57
N VAL A 159 19.59 -2.26 -4.36
CA VAL A 159 18.80 -3.28 -3.67
C VAL A 159 17.36 -2.79 -3.67
N PRO A 160 16.55 -3.20 -4.65
CA PRO A 160 15.20 -2.67 -4.78
C PRO A 160 14.33 -3.09 -3.60
N MET A 161 13.45 -2.19 -3.15
CA MET A 161 12.39 -2.54 -2.23
C MET A 161 11.08 -2.65 -3.02
N VAL A 162 10.38 -3.75 -2.83
CA VAL A 162 9.01 -3.90 -3.31
C VAL A 162 8.10 -3.66 -2.13
N THR A 163 7.17 -2.70 -2.28
CA THR A 163 6.11 -2.41 -1.30
C THR A 163 4.76 -2.71 -1.91
N ILE A 164 3.97 -3.55 -1.25
CA ILE A 164 2.59 -3.83 -1.60
C ILE A 164 1.71 -3.29 -0.49
N THR A 165 0.74 -2.45 -0.86
CA THR A 165 -0.18 -1.86 0.13
C THR A 165 -1.62 -2.12 -0.27
N ILE A 166 -2.43 -2.55 0.70
CA ILE A 166 -3.89 -2.65 0.62
C ILE A 166 -4.45 -1.60 1.57
N GLY A 167 -5.31 -0.70 1.11
CA GLY A 167 -5.87 0.35 1.95
C GLY A 167 -7.36 0.56 1.74
N ALA A 168 -8.11 0.70 2.83
CA ALA A 168 -9.50 1.12 2.78
C ALA A 168 -9.58 2.63 2.54
N TYR A 169 -10.62 3.09 1.82
CA TYR A 169 -10.98 4.49 1.74
C TYR A 169 -12.47 4.70 2.05
N LYS A 170 -12.78 5.91 2.46
CA LYS A 170 -14.14 6.29 2.88
C LYS A 170 -15.04 6.62 1.69
#